data_8aef0ba398be2bf99fefb6a188082b06
#
_entry.id   8aef0ba398be2bf99fefb6a188082b06
#
_cell.length_a   1.000
_cell.length_b   1.000
_cell.length_c   1.000
_cell.angle_alpha   90.00
_cell.angle_beta   90.00
_cell.angle_gamma   90.00
#
_symmetry.space_group_name_H-M   'P 1'
#
loop_
_entity.id
_entity.type
_entity.pdbx_description
1 polymer ?
#
loop_
_entity_poly.entity_id
_entity_poly.type
_entity_poly.pdbx_seq_one_letter_code
_entity_poly.pdbx_strand_id
1 'polypeptide(L)'
;LDNINDYYEQNVKYGRLQRGGIIDSLEDGKNIPYGKLLVSKINSNYKFIKLNLEDKDAMMKLFESEKFDAVCNLAAQAGVRYSLTNPDVYMQSNIIGFMNILEACRHNNVKNLSYASSSSVYGLNEELPFSTNHNVDHPISLYAASKKSNELMAHTYSHLFGISTTGLRFF
;
A
#
# COMPACT_ATOMS: atom_id res chain seq x y z
N LEU A 1 4.68 -6.85 -3.91
CA LEU A 1 4.25 -7.34 -2.61
C LEU A 1 2.72 -7.36 -2.53
N ASP A 2 2.13 -8.38 -1.90
CA ASP A 2 0.71 -8.49 -1.53
C ASP A 2 0.60 -9.50 -0.39
N ASN A 3 -0.34 -9.35 0.53
CA ASN A 3 -0.55 -10.34 1.60
C ASN A 3 -1.50 -11.47 1.18
N ILE A 4 -2.12 -11.34 0.01
CA ILE A 4 -3.08 -12.30 -0.57
C ILE A 4 -4.21 -12.63 0.41
N ASN A 5 -4.74 -11.61 1.09
CA ASN A 5 -5.94 -11.78 1.90
C ASN A 5 -7.18 -12.10 1.00
N ASP A 6 -8.26 -12.48 1.64
CA ASP A 6 -9.51 -12.91 1.00
C ASP A 6 -10.55 -11.79 0.83
N TYR A 7 -10.19 -10.54 1.12
CA TYR A 7 -11.10 -9.39 0.93
C TYR A 7 -11.57 -9.25 -0.52
N TYR A 8 -10.67 -9.53 -1.47
CA TYR A 8 -10.99 -9.72 -2.87
C TYR A 8 -10.69 -11.16 -3.30
N GLU A 9 -11.32 -11.61 -4.39
CA GLU A 9 -11.16 -12.95 -4.95
C GLU A 9 -9.67 -13.34 -5.14
N GLN A 10 -9.20 -14.30 -4.37
CA GLN A 10 -7.80 -14.70 -4.36
C GLN A 10 -7.36 -15.32 -5.70
N ASN A 11 -8.26 -16.02 -6.42
CA ASN A 11 -7.92 -16.61 -7.72
C ASN A 11 -7.51 -15.55 -8.76
N VAL A 12 -8.03 -14.32 -8.65
CA VAL A 12 -7.60 -13.19 -9.49
C VAL A 12 -6.15 -12.82 -9.18
N LYS A 13 -5.77 -12.81 -7.89
CA LYS A 13 -4.39 -12.55 -7.46
C LYS A 13 -3.46 -13.67 -7.94
N TYR A 14 -3.85 -14.94 -7.76
CA TYR A 14 -3.08 -16.09 -8.25
C TYR A 14 -2.91 -16.07 -9.76
N GLY A 15 -3.97 -15.78 -10.53
CA GLY A 15 -3.89 -15.66 -11.98
C GLY A 15 -2.91 -14.59 -12.46
N ARG A 16 -2.79 -13.47 -11.74
CA ARG A 16 -1.79 -12.44 -12.03
C ARG A 16 -0.37 -12.93 -11.76
N LEU A 17 -0.17 -13.65 -10.66
CA LEU A 17 1.14 -14.23 -10.31
C LEU A 17 1.54 -15.33 -11.30
N GLN A 18 0.59 -16.15 -11.76
CA GLN A 18 0.82 -17.16 -12.79
C GLN A 18 1.22 -16.51 -14.12
N ARG A 19 0.50 -15.51 -14.59
CA ARG A 19 0.87 -14.74 -15.79
C ARG A 19 2.25 -14.08 -15.67
N GLY A 20 2.59 -13.64 -14.47
CA GLY A 20 3.90 -13.06 -14.15
C GLY A 20 5.02 -14.11 -13.98
N GLY A 21 4.73 -15.41 -14.11
CA GLY A 21 5.72 -16.49 -13.98
C GLY A 21 6.21 -16.72 -12.55
N ILE A 22 5.47 -16.27 -11.53
CA ILE A 22 5.82 -16.49 -10.11
C ILE A 22 5.40 -17.90 -9.66
N ILE A 23 4.24 -18.36 -10.13
CA ILE A 23 3.69 -19.69 -9.86
C ILE A 23 3.30 -20.36 -11.18
N ASP A 24 3.23 -21.69 -11.20
CA ASP A 24 2.90 -22.46 -12.41
C ASP A 24 1.39 -22.70 -12.55
N SER A 25 0.68 -22.80 -11.44
CA SER A 25 -0.77 -23.04 -11.41
C SER A 25 -1.46 -22.20 -10.32
N LEU A 26 -2.81 -22.08 -10.39
CA LEU A 26 -3.58 -21.40 -9.34
C LEU A 26 -3.47 -22.12 -7.99
N GLU A 27 -3.32 -23.45 -7.99
CA GLU A 27 -3.16 -24.24 -6.76
C GLU A 27 -1.86 -23.92 -6.03
N ASP A 28 -0.78 -23.62 -6.76
CA ASP A 28 0.48 -23.19 -6.15
C ASP A 28 0.34 -21.87 -5.38
N GLY A 29 -0.63 -21.04 -5.80
CA GLY A 29 -0.95 -19.79 -5.12
C GLY A 29 -1.31 -19.95 -3.65
N LYS A 30 -2.00 -21.06 -3.31
CA LYS A 30 -2.39 -21.38 -1.93
C LYS A 30 -1.17 -21.67 -1.03
N ASN A 31 -0.08 -22.12 -1.62
CA ASN A 31 1.14 -22.56 -0.94
C ASN A 31 2.28 -21.53 -0.97
N ILE A 32 2.02 -20.28 -1.40
CA ILE A 32 3.04 -19.23 -1.41
C ILE A 32 3.53 -18.97 0.00
N PRO A 33 4.84 -19.20 0.28
CA PRO A 33 5.39 -19.02 1.62
C PRO A 33 5.42 -17.54 2.00
N TYR A 34 5.04 -17.24 3.23
CA TYR A 34 5.13 -15.90 3.80
C TYR A 34 6.59 -15.46 3.97
N GLY A 35 6.88 -14.21 3.63
CA GLY A 35 8.19 -13.60 3.83
C GLY A 35 9.30 -14.10 2.88
N LYS A 36 8.99 -15.01 1.95
CA LYS A 36 9.97 -15.52 0.97
C LYS A 36 9.85 -14.80 -0.36
N LEU A 37 10.96 -14.24 -0.82
CA LEU A 37 11.03 -13.60 -2.13
C LEU A 37 11.06 -14.68 -3.24
N LEU A 38 10.13 -14.58 -4.18
CA LEU A 38 10.01 -15.45 -5.35
C LEU A 38 10.41 -14.67 -6.60
N VAL A 39 11.26 -15.27 -7.45
CA VAL A 39 11.68 -14.67 -8.71
C VAL A 39 10.86 -15.27 -9.84
N SER A 40 10.40 -14.44 -10.77
CA SER A 40 9.65 -14.89 -11.93
C SER A 40 10.52 -15.78 -12.84
N LYS A 41 9.92 -16.87 -13.34
CA LYS A 41 10.54 -17.80 -14.29
C LYS A 41 10.66 -17.22 -15.71
N ILE A 42 9.88 -16.18 -16.02
CA ILE A 42 9.81 -15.57 -17.36
C ILE A 42 10.45 -14.18 -17.43
N ASN A 43 10.67 -13.53 -16.26
CA ASN A 43 11.30 -12.22 -16.18
C ASN A 43 12.09 -12.10 -14.87
N SER A 44 13.40 -12.22 -14.92
CA SER A 44 14.27 -12.17 -13.73
C SER A 44 14.21 -10.86 -12.95
N ASN A 45 13.74 -9.77 -13.57
CA ASN A 45 13.55 -8.48 -12.90
C ASN A 45 12.22 -8.40 -12.15
N TYR A 46 11.31 -9.36 -12.34
CA TYR A 46 10.05 -9.40 -11.62
C TYR A 46 10.15 -10.38 -10.45
N LYS A 47 9.93 -9.84 -9.26
CA LYS A 47 9.93 -10.60 -8.01
C LYS A 47 8.61 -10.38 -7.26
N PHE A 48 8.22 -11.34 -6.46
CA PHE A 48 7.04 -11.28 -5.61
C PHE A 48 7.36 -11.74 -4.20
N ILE A 49 6.76 -11.10 -3.22
CA ILE A 49 6.79 -11.54 -1.82
C ILE A 49 5.37 -11.47 -1.24
N LYS A 50 4.95 -12.53 -0.55
CA LYS A 50 3.74 -12.52 0.27
C LYS A 50 4.09 -11.97 1.65
N LEU A 51 3.59 -10.77 1.96
CA LEU A 51 3.96 -10.06 3.18
C LEU A 51 2.87 -9.08 3.58
N ASN A 52 2.63 -8.91 4.88
CA ASN A 52 1.78 -7.86 5.44
C ASN A 52 2.59 -6.56 5.59
N LEU A 53 1.96 -5.41 5.37
CA LEU A 53 2.60 -4.11 5.57
C LEU A 53 2.92 -3.81 7.04
N GLU A 54 2.12 -4.33 7.96
CA GLU A 54 2.30 -4.19 9.41
C GLU A 54 3.48 -4.99 9.96
N ASP A 55 4.02 -5.96 9.22
CA ASP A 55 5.22 -6.71 9.59
C ASP A 55 6.47 -5.85 9.37
N LYS A 56 6.78 -5.02 10.38
CA LYS A 56 7.87 -4.05 10.33
C LYS A 56 9.21 -4.71 10.02
N ASP A 57 9.54 -5.79 10.70
CA ASP A 57 10.85 -6.43 10.58
C ASP A 57 11.07 -7.04 9.21
N ALA A 58 10.05 -7.70 8.66
CA ALA A 58 10.11 -8.26 7.33
C ALA A 58 10.14 -7.17 6.24
N MET A 59 9.40 -6.06 6.43
CA MET A 59 9.47 -4.88 5.54
C MET A 59 10.88 -4.27 5.52
N MET A 60 11.50 -4.06 6.68
CA MET A 60 12.87 -3.53 6.75
C MET A 60 13.87 -4.45 6.04
N LYS A 61 13.82 -5.75 6.30
CA LYS A 61 14.69 -6.74 5.64
C LYS A 61 14.52 -6.74 4.12
N LEU A 62 13.27 -6.62 3.63
CA LEU A 62 12.98 -6.55 2.20
C LEU A 62 13.65 -5.33 1.55
N PHE A 63 13.54 -4.15 2.17
CA PHE A 63 14.13 -2.92 1.64
C PHE A 63 15.66 -2.94 1.70
N GLU A 64 16.23 -3.49 2.77
CA GLU A 64 17.68 -3.66 2.92
C GLU A 64 18.27 -4.58 1.84
N SER A 65 17.56 -5.68 1.52
CA SER A 65 18.03 -6.67 0.54
C SER A 65 17.86 -6.21 -0.91
N GLU A 66 16.73 -5.59 -1.24
CA GLU A 66 16.38 -5.26 -2.63
C GLU A 66 16.83 -3.86 -3.07
N LYS A 67 17.10 -2.94 -2.14
CA LYS A 67 17.64 -1.58 -2.39
C LYS A 67 16.85 -0.82 -3.45
N PHE A 68 15.56 -0.63 -3.21
CA PHE A 68 14.66 0.02 -4.16
C PHE A 68 15.04 1.47 -4.44
N ASP A 69 14.99 1.89 -5.71
CA ASP A 69 15.17 3.28 -6.16
C ASP A 69 13.93 4.13 -5.90
N ALA A 70 12.74 3.52 -6.02
CA ALA A 70 11.45 4.15 -5.84
C ALA A 70 10.42 3.15 -5.31
N VAL A 71 9.39 3.65 -4.65
CA VAL A 71 8.29 2.85 -4.12
C VAL A 71 6.95 3.35 -4.64
N CYS A 72 6.10 2.44 -5.07
CA CYS A 72 4.70 2.70 -5.38
C CYS A 72 3.83 1.87 -4.42
N ASN A 73 3.23 2.52 -3.42
CA ASN A 73 2.37 1.86 -2.45
C ASN A 73 0.90 2.01 -2.82
N LEU A 74 0.33 0.98 -3.42
CA LEU A 74 -1.11 0.85 -3.68
C LEU A 74 -1.80 -0.07 -2.67
N ALA A 75 -1.04 -0.71 -1.80
CA ALA A 75 -1.56 -1.63 -0.81
C ALA A 75 -2.24 -0.90 0.34
N ALA A 76 -3.45 -1.32 0.66
CA ALA A 76 -4.25 -0.82 1.77
C ALA A 76 -5.47 -1.72 1.97
N GLN A 77 -6.11 -1.62 3.14
CA GLN A 77 -7.49 -2.04 3.28
C GLN A 77 -8.38 -0.98 2.63
N ALA A 78 -9.09 -1.37 1.57
CA ALA A 78 -10.03 -0.50 0.85
C ALA A 78 -11.47 -0.67 1.37
N GLY A 79 -12.36 0.23 0.93
CA GLY A 79 -13.81 0.14 1.15
C GLY A 79 -14.31 0.99 2.33
N VAL A 80 -15.12 2.02 2.01
CA VAL A 80 -15.71 2.91 3.02
C VAL A 80 -16.63 2.15 3.96
N ARG A 81 -17.55 1.32 3.42
CA ARG A 81 -18.56 0.61 4.22
C ARG A 81 -17.93 -0.43 5.16
N TYR A 82 -16.93 -1.15 4.70
CA TYR A 82 -16.24 -2.16 5.50
C TYR A 82 -15.52 -1.55 6.71
N SER A 83 -15.10 -0.26 6.63
CA SER A 83 -14.48 0.42 7.76
C SER A 83 -15.43 0.68 8.94
N LEU A 84 -16.73 0.58 8.74
CA LEU A 84 -17.73 0.71 9.81
C LEU A 84 -17.85 -0.55 10.65
N THR A 85 -17.59 -1.71 10.07
CA THR A 85 -17.73 -3.03 10.74
C THR A 85 -16.40 -3.62 11.18
N ASN A 86 -15.30 -3.25 10.52
CA ASN A 86 -13.96 -3.80 10.77
C ASN A 86 -12.90 -2.68 10.86
N PRO A 87 -12.97 -1.79 11.85
CA PRO A 87 -12.09 -0.62 11.95
C PRO A 87 -10.61 -1.00 12.12
N ASP A 88 -10.32 -2.05 12.88
CA ASP A 88 -8.96 -2.44 13.25
C ASP A 88 -8.07 -2.74 12.04
N VAL A 89 -8.62 -3.37 10.98
CA VAL A 89 -7.84 -3.69 9.78
C VAL A 89 -7.37 -2.43 9.04
N TYR A 90 -8.11 -1.31 9.16
CA TYR A 90 -7.70 -0.03 8.59
C TYR A 90 -6.57 0.61 9.40
N MET A 91 -6.62 0.49 10.71
CA MET A 91 -5.51 0.97 11.56
C MET A 91 -4.24 0.18 11.29
N GLN A 92 -4.34 -1.14 11.22
CA GLN A 92 -3.18 -2.00 10.96
C GLN A 92 -2.60 -1.76 9.56
N SER A 93 -3.40 -1.95 8.51
CA SER A 93 -2.89 -1.87 7.13
C SER A 93 -2.61 -0.44 6.68
N ASN A 94 -3.53 0.52 6.95
CA ASN A 94 -3.44 1.85 6.36
C ASN A 94 -2.61 2.82 7.20
N ILE A 95 -2.55 2.66 8.51
CA ILE A 95 -1.78 3.53 9.39
C ILE A 95 -0.42 2.90 9.73
N ILE A 96 -0.44 1.75 10.42
CA ILE A 96 0.80 1.09 10.83
C ILE A 96 1.58 0.61 9.61
N GLY A 97 0.91 -0.05 8.65
CA GLY A 97 1.54 -0.51 7.43
C GLY A 97 2.15 0.61 6.59
N PHE A 98 1.44 1.74 6.45
CA PHE A 98 1.97 2.90 5.72
C PHE A 98 3.14 3.56 6.45
N MET A 99 3.11 3.64 7.78
CA MET A 99 4.23 4.10 8.58
C MET A 99 5.47 3.23 8.34
N ASN A 100 5.30 1.90 8.29
CA ASN A 100 6.41 0.98 8.01
C ASN A 100 7.02 1.22 6.62
N ILE A 101 6.20 1.52 5.60
CA ILE A 101 6.70 1.91 4.26
C ILE A 101 7.53 3.20 4.34
N LEU A 102 7.03 4.22 5.04
CA LEU A 102 7.75 5.49 5.21
C LEU A 102 9.10 5.29 5.93
N GLU A 103 9.12 4.53 7.03
CA GLU A 103 10.35 4.21 7.76
C GLU A 103 11.31 3.36 6.92
N ALA A 104 10.80 2.39 6.16
CA ALA A 104 11.62 1.59 5.27
C ALA A 104 12.24 2.46 4.16
N CYS A 105 11.49 3.40 3.58
CA CYS A 105 12.02 4.38 2.63
C CYS A 105 13.12 5.25 3.26
N ARG A 106 12.86 5.78 4.46
CA ARG A 106 13.79 6.65 5.18
C ARG A 106 15.12 5.94 5.46
N HIS A 107 15.08 4.75 6.02
CA HIS A 107 16.29 4.02 6.45
C HIS A 107 17.08 3.40 5.30
N ASN A 108 16.45 3.22 4.13
CA ASN A 108 17.10 2.62 2.95
C ASN A 108 17.34 3.63 1.81
N ASN A 109 17.30 4.94 2.12
CA ASN A 109 17.57 6.03 1.17
C ASN A 109 16.67 6.06 -0.07
N VAL A 110 15.45 5.49 -0.01
CA VAL A 110 14.47 5.64 -1.07
C VAL A 110 13.98 7.08 -1.12
N LYS A 111 14.16 7.74 -2.25
CA LYS A 111 13.86 9.17 -2.40
C LYS A 111 12.50 9.47 -3.02
N ASN A 112 11.86 8.48 -3.62
CA ASN A 112 10.60 8.67 -4.33
C ASN A 112 9.55 7.66 -3.85
N LEU A 113 8.44 8.17 -3.31
CA LEU A 113 7.30 7.39 -2.87
C LEU A 113 6.01 7.93 -3.51
N SER A 114 5.39 7.13 -4.38
CA SER A 114 4.02 7.37 -4.83
C SER A 114 3.06 6.47 -4.04
N TYR A 115 1.90 6.99 -3.65
CA TYR A 115 0.95 6.21 -2.86
C TYR A 115 -0.50 6.51 -3.20
N ALA A 116 -1.37 5.53 -3.00
CA ALA A 116 -2.80 5.69 -3.18
C ALA A 116 -3.41 6.42 -1.97
N SER A 117 -3.88 7.65 -2.20
CA SER A 117 -4.91 8.29 -1.39
C SER A 117 -6.30 7.93 -1.96
N SER A 118 -7.33 8.73 -1.73
CA SER A 118 -8.68 8.46 -2.20
C SER A 118 -9.48 9.75 -2.33
N SER A 119 -10.40 9.80 -3.28
CA SER A 119 -11.42 10.86 -3.36
C SER A 119 -12.30 10.94 -2.11
N SER A 120 -12.39 9.86 -1.33
CA SER A 120 -13.11 9.87 -0.03
C SER A 120 -12.60 10.93 0.95
N VAL A 121 -11.37 11.44 0.80
CA VAL A 121 -10.84 12.51 1.66
C VAL A 121 -11.57 13.83 1.46
N TYR A 122 -12.25 14.04 0.34
CA TYR A 122 -13.06 15.23 0.09
C TYR A 122 -14.29 15.33 1.00
N GLY A 123 -14.72 14.21 1.61
CA GLY A 123 -15.83 14.20 2.57
C GLY A 123 -17.14 14.71 1.96
N LEU A 124 -17.72 15.74 2.57
CA LEU A 124 -18.97 16.37 2.14
C LEU A 124 -18.75 17.64 1.27
N ASN A 125 -17.60 17.79 0.61
CA ASN A 125 -17.43 18.88 -0.35
C ASN A 125 -18.44 18.75 -1.48
N GLU A 126 -19.15 19.84 -1.77
CA GLU A 126 -20.18 19.92 -2.83
C GLU A 126 -19.66 20.63 -4.08
N GLU A 127 -18.53 21.34 -3.98
CA GLU A 127 -17.95 22.07 -5.10
C GLU A 127 -17.27 21.11 -6.08
N LEU A 128 -17.71 21.15 -7.35
CA LEU A 128 -17.22 20.31 -8.44
C LEU A 128 -16.68 21.19 -9.60
N PRO A 129 -15.63 20.72 -10.30
CA PRO A 129 -14.86 19.49 -10.05
C PRO A 129 -14.01 19.59 -8.77
N PHE A 130 -13.75 18.46 -8.11
CA PHE A 130 -12.88 18.47 -6.95
C PHE A 130 -11.48 18.99 -7.30
N SER A 131 -10.94 19.82 -6.41
CA SER A 131 -9.62 20.44 -6.52
C SER A 131 -8.71 20.01 -5.39
N THR A 132 -7.41 19.90 -5.67
CA THR A 132 -6.41 19.64 -4.63
C THR A 132 -6.31 20.76 -3.59
N ASN A 133 -6.86 21.97 -3.89
CA ASN A 133 -6.91 23.11 -2.99
C ASN A 133 -8.12 23.08 -2.04
N HIS A 134 -9.08 22.16 -2.25
CA HIS A 134 -10.23 22.06 -1.34
C HIS A 134 -9.78 21.58 0.04
N ASN A 135 -10.44 22.11 1.09
CA ASN A 135 -10.26 21.61 2.44
C ASN A 135 -10.73 20.15 2.52
N VAL A 136 -9.90 19.29 3.09
CA VAL A 136 -10.15 17.85 3.25
C VAL A 136 -9.93 17.39 4.70
N ASP A 137 -10.15 18.29 5.66
CA ASP A 137 -9.91 18.02 7.08
C ASP A 137 -11.13 17.42 7.80
N HIS A 138 -12.23 17.17 7.07
CA HIS A 138 -13.48 16.65 7.60
C HIS A 138 -13.88 15.32 6.91
N PRO A 139 -13.05 14.25 7.03
CA PRO A 139 -13.41 12.94 6.48
C PRO A 139 -14.65 12.38 7.21
N ILE A 140 -15.54 11.73 6.47
CA ILE A 140 -16.80 11.19 6.99
C ILE A 140 -16.79 9.66 7.16
N SER A 141 -15.65 9.01 7.06
CA SER A 141 -15.46 7.57 7.33
C SER A 141 -14.07 7.30 7.86
N LEU A 142 -13.91 6.19 8.60
CA LEU A 142 -12.60 5.79 9.08
C LEU A 142 -11.63 5.49 7.93
N TYR A 143 -12.14 4.91 6.83
CA TYR A 143 -11.34 4.74 5.61
C TYR A 143 -10.80 6.08 5.11
N ALA A 144 -11.67 7.09 4.95
CA ALA A 144 -11.25 8.42 4.51
C ALA A 144 -10.26 9.06 5.49
N ALA A 145 -10.50 8.93 6.80
CA ALA A 145 -9.60 9.41 7.85
C ALA A 145 -8.22 8.73 7.75
N SER A 146 -8.18 7.41 7.51
CA SER A 146 -6.90 6.69 7.33
C SER A 146 -6.13 7.17 6.10
N LYS A 147 -6.83 7.45 4.97
CA LYS A 147 -6.19 8.00 3.76
C LYS A 147 -5.72 9.44 3.94
N LYS A 148 -6.50 10.29 4.61
CA LYS A 148 -6.04 11.64 4.98
C LYS A 148 -4.82 11.58 5.91
N SER A 149 -4.80 10.67 6.87
CA SER A 149 -3.64 10.45 7.73
C SER A 149 -2.39 10.06 6.93
N ASN A 150 -2.53 9.23 5.89
CA ASN A 150 -1.41 8.92 4.99
C ASN A 150 -0.86 10.18 4.30
N GLU A 151 -1.73 11.10 3.84
CA GLU A 151 -1.29 12.37 3.24
C GLU A 151 -0.49 13.22 4.24
N LEU A 152 -0.95 13.32 5.50
CA LEU A 152 -0.27 14.06 6.56
C LEU A 152 1.08 13.41 6.95
N MET A 153 1.12 12.09 7.09
CA MET A 153 2.34 11.35 7.39
C MET A 153 3.37 11.49 6.26
N ALA A 154 2.93 11.34 5.00
CA ALA A 154 3.79 11.50 3.83
C ALA A 154 4.38 12.92 3.74
N HIS A 155 3.56 13.96 3.98
CA HIS A 155 4.03 15.36 4.05
C HIS A 155 5.09 15.54 5.13
N THR A 156 4.86 15.00 6.34
CA THR A 156 5.80 15.06 7.45
C THR A 156 7.15 14.42 7.09
N TYR A 157 7.12 13.23 6.49
CA TYR A 157 8.35 12.53 6.07
C TYR A 157 9.07 13.21 4.91
N SER A 158 8.32 13.84 4.01
CA SER A 158 8.89 14.69 2.96
C SER A 158 9.64 15.87 3.55
N HIS A 159 9.03 16.58 4.51
CA HIS A 159 9.64 17.74 5.17
C HIS A 159 10.88 17.36 6.01
N LEU A 160 10.76 16.33 6.85
CA LEU A 160 11.81 15.96 7.80
C LEU A 160 12.99 15.21 7.16
N PHE A 161 12.72 14.36 6.17
CA PHE A 161 13.71 13.41 5.65
C PHE A 161 13.98 13.55 4.15
N GLY A 162 13.36 14.53 3.48
CA GLY A 162 13.59 14.79 2.06
C GLY A 162 13.13 13.69 1.12
N ILE A 163 12.12 12.91 1.51
CA ILE A 163 11.49 11.90 0.64
C ILE A 163 10.48 12.62 -0.24
N SER A 164 10.65 12.59 -1.56
CA SER A 164 9.64 13.10 -2.50
C SER A 164 8.41 12.19 -2.48
N THR A 165 7.27 12.70 -2.01
CA THR A 165 6.04 11.93 -1.88
C THR A 165 4.95 12.45 -2.80
N THR A 166 4.23 11.56 -3.49
CA THR A 166 3.10 11.87 -4.36
C THR A 166 1.88 11.05 -3.97
N GLY A 167 0.88 11.71 -3.37
CA GLY A 167 -0.41 11.08 -3.04
C GLY A 167 -1.41 11.23 -4.18
N LEU A 168 -1.99 10.13 -4.64
CA LEU A 168 -2.96 10.10 -5.73
C LEU A 168 -4.36 9.83 -5.16
N ARG A 169 -5.27 10.79 -5.28
CA ARG A 169 -6.67 10.67 -4.84
C ARG A 169 -7.49 9.99 -5.93
N PHE A 170 -7.52 8.65 -5.89
CA PHE A 170 -8.32 7.86 -6.84
C PHE A 170 -9.83 8.03 -6.58
N PHE A 171 -10.60 8.01 -7.69
CA PHE A 171 -12.06 8.05 -7.73
C PHE A 171 -12.66 6.67 -7.96
#